data_e48fb8df5ca18b901c1a8737063c7652
#
_entry.id   e48fb8df5ca18b901c1a8737063c7652
#
_cell.length_a   1.000
_cell.length_b   1.000
_cell.length_c   1.000
_cell.angle_alpha   90.00
_cell.angle_beta   90.00
_cell.angle_gamma   90.00
#
_symmetry.space_group_name_H-M   'P 1'
#
loop_
_entity.id
_entity.type
_entity.pdbx_description
1 polymer ?
#
loop_
_entity_poly.entity_id
_entity_poly.type
_entity_poly.pdbx_seq_one_letter_code
_entity_poly.pdbx_strand_id
1 'polypeptide(L)'
;MPLLLARIDDRLIHGQVAYGWGKALKPSFYLVVSDALSADTMRAEVCLCGVPDDARGRVVSVAEALTPSLQAEIDKERTILLVPGTDEALRLLEGGFPMTELNVGGLHHAAGKREILPYVFLDGADRERLRAIASRGVRVAARDLPANPSHPIESWLGAESRDTER
;
A
#
# COMPACT_ATOMS: atom_id res chain seq x y z
N MET A 1 5.82 -6.06 16.09
CA MET A 1 6.45 -6.13 14.77
C MET A 1 6.72 -4.72 14.27
N PRO A 2 7.91 -4.43 13.74
CA PRO A 2 8.30 -3.09 13.29
C PRO A 2 7.47 -2.58 12.11
N LEU A 3 7.04 -3.45 11.20
CA LEU A 3 6.09 -3.09 10.14
C LEU A 3 4.67 -3.06 10.72
N LEU A 4 4.14 -1.85 10.89
CA LEU A 4 2.81 -1.61 11.47
C LEU A 4 1.69 -1.74 10.45
N LEU A 5 1.97 -1.33 9.21
CA LEU A 5 0.99 -1.29 8.13
C LEU A 5 1.71 -1.35 6.80
N ALA A 6 1.26 -2.23 5.91
CA ALA A 6 1.57 -2.19 4.48
C ALA A 6 0.30 -1.79 3.74
N ARG A 7 0.34 -0.69 3.00
CA ARG A 7 -0.86 -0.08 2.41
C ARG A 7 -0.66 0.32 0.96
N ILE A 8 -1.61 -0.05 0.13
CA ILE A 8 -1.76 0.52 -1.21
C ILE A 8 -2.59 1.79 -1.09
N ASP A 9 -2.02 2.91 -1.50
CA ASP A 9 -2.72 4.17 -1.60
C ASP A 9 -2.05 5.05 -2.66
N ASP A 10 -2.76 5.35 -3.74
CA ASP A 10 -2.21 6.10 -4.87
C ASP A 10 -1.91 7.57 -4.55
N ARG A 11 -2.42 8.07 -3.41
CA ARG A 11 -2.08 9.40 -2.89
C ARG A 11 -0.84 9.39 -1.99
N LEU A 12 -0.37 8.21 -1.57
CA LEU A 12 0.80 8.01 -0.71
C LEU A 12 0.66 8.73 0.64
N ILE A 13 1.56 9.67 0.97
CA ILE A 13 1.49 10.39 2.25
C ILE A 13 0.52 11.57 2.11
N HIS A 14 -0.60 11.48 2.78
CA HIS A 14 -1.65 12.51 2.81
C HIS A 14 -2.40 12.46 4.15
N GLY A 15 -3.40 13.32 4.31
CA GLY A 15 -4.08 13.50 5.60
C GLY A 15 -4.63 12.22 6.24
N GLN A 16 -5.24 11.32 5.47
CA GLN A 16 -5.77 10.05 6.02
C GLN A 16 -4.66 9.15 6.55
N VAL A 17 -3.50 9.12 5.87
CA VAL A 17 -2.34 8.33 6.31
C VAL A 17 -1.66 9.00 7.51
N ALA A 18 -1.31 10.27 7.39
CA ALA A 18 -0.54 10.97 8.42
C ALA A 18 -1.35 11.20 9.71
N TYR A 19 -2.61 11.59 9.59
CA TYR A 19 -3.46 11.94 10.73
C TYR A 19 -4.46 10.86 11.12
N GLY A 20 -4.89 10.03 10.19
CA GLY A 20 -5.75 8.88 10.48
C GLY A 20 -4.94 7.69 11.00
N TRP A 21 -4.19 7.06 10.13
CA TRP A 21 -3.37 5.89 10.48
C TRP A 21 -2.18 6.25 11.35
N GLY A 22 -1.55 7.38 11.08
CA GLY A 22 -0.43 7.87 11.88
C GLY A 22 -0.80 8.10 13.34
N LYS A 23 -1.97 8.68 13.59
CA LYS A 23 -2.48 8.92 14.94
C LYS A 23 -2.80 7.63 15.68
N ALA A 24 -3.37 6.65 14.97
CA ALA A 24 -3.75 5.35 15.55
C ALA A 24 -2.53 4.47 15.83
N LEU A 25 -1.56 4.43 14.92
CA LEU A 25 -0.42 3.51 14.98
C LEU A 25 0.85 4.14 15.54
N LYS A 26 0.98 5.46 15.54
CA LYS A 26 2.15 6.22 16.02
C LYS A 26 3.47 5.72 15.40
N PRO A 27 3.61 5.78 14.07
CA PRO A 27 4.85 5.37 13.42
C PRO A 27 5.96 6.38 13.64
N SER A 28 7.20 5.90 13.60
CA SER A 28 8.38 6.75 13.54
C SER A 28 8.96 6.86 12.13
N PHE A 29 8.50 5.97 11.20
CA PHE A 29 9.04 5.88 9.86
C PHE A 29 7.94 5.65 8.83
N TYR A 30 7.88 6.53 7.82
CA TYR A 30 7.03 6.38 6.64
C TYR A 30 7.90 5.99 5.44
N LEU A 31 7.73 4.79 4.95
CA LEU A 31 8.48 4.27 3.80
C LEU A 31 7.57 4.23 2.57
N VAL A 32 7.90 5.01 1.56
CA VAL A 32 7.21 5.00 0.27
C VAL A 32 8.04 4.19 -0.71
N VAL A 33 7.45 3.16 -1.29
CA VAL A 33 8.09 2.31 -2.29
C VAL A 33 7.46 2.57 -3.65
N SER A 34 8.20 3.24 -4.52
CA SER A 34 7.77 3.61 -5.88
C SER A 34 8.99 3.87 -6.75
N ASP A 35 9.17 3.08 -7.82
CA ASP A 35 10.26 3.27 -8.76
C ASP A 35 10.17 4.65 -9.44
N ALA A 36 8.97 5.03 -9.87
CA ALA A 36 8.77 6.32 -10.55
C ALA A 36 9.10 7.50 -9.63
N LEU A 37 8.64 7.45 -8.38
CA LEU A 37 8.86 8.53 -7.43
C LEU A 37 10.31 8.58 -6.95
N SER A 38 10.96 7.43 -6.75
CA SER A 38 12.37 7.37 -6.36
C SER A 38 13.31 7.92 -7.43
N ALA A 39 12.91 7.85 -8.69
CA ALA A 39 13.66 8.40 -9.82
C ALA A 39 13.45 9.92 -10.03
N ASP A 40 12.50 10.52 -9.33
CA ASP A 40 12.15 11.94 -9.44
C ASP A 40 12.33 12.62 -8.08
N THR A 41 13.51 13.19 -7.85
CA THR A 41 13.90 13.77 -6.56
C THR A 41 12.94 14.87 -6.10
N MET A 42 12.47 15.71 -7.00
CA MET A 42 11.57 16.83 -6.66
C MET A 42 10.20 16.28 -6.19
N ARG A 43 9.63 15.35 -6.91
CA ARG A 43 8.35 14.72 -6.53
C ARG A 43 8.47 13.93 -5.23
N ALA A 44 9.59 13.25 -5.04
CA ALA A 44 9.87 12.55 -3.78
C ALA A 44 9.92 13.50 -2.60
N GLU A 45 10.59 14.64 -2.73
CA GLU A 45 10.64 15.67 -1.69
C GLU A 45 9.26 16.24 -1.37
N VAL A 46 8.44 16.50 -2.39
CA VAL A 46 7.05 16.96 -2.20
C VAL A 46 6.23 15.93 -1.45
N CYS A 47 6.37 14.66 -1.81
CA CYS A 47 5.71 13.56 -1.10
C CYS A 47 6.09 13.53 0.39
N LEU A 48 7.38 13.70 0.69
CA LEU A 48 7.89 13.66 2.05
C LEU A 48 7.49 14.88 2.90
N CYS A 49 7.05 15.97 2.28
CA CYS A 49 6.49 17.12 3.01
C CYS A 49 5.23 16.75 3.82
N GLY A 50 4.54 15.66 3.46
CA GLY A 50 3.39 15.17 4.21
C GLY A 50 3.72 14.39 5.48
N VAL A 51 5.00 14.06 5.72
CA VAL A 51 5.43 13.33 6.91
C VAL A 51 5.32 14.24 8.14
N PRO A 52 4.66 13.79 9.22
CA PRO A 52 4.60 14.56 10.46
C PRO A 52 6.00 14.82 11.09
N ASP A 53 6.10 15.91 11.84
CA ASP A 53 7.38 16.35 12.45
C ASP A 53 7.99 15.34 13.42
N ASP A 54 7.18 14.48 14.02
CA ASP A 54 7.61 13.45 14.98
C ASP A 54 8.04 12.14 14.31
N ALA A 55 8.11 12.12 12.98
CA ALA A 55 8.48 10.95 12.21
C ALA A 55 9.43 11.34 11.07
N ARG A 56 10.07 10.36 10.49
CA ARG A 56 10.88 10.54 9.28
C ARG A 56 10.29 9.76 8.11
N GLY A 57 10.69 10.09 6.91
CA GLY A 57 10.24 9.43 5.70
C GLY A 57 11.35 9.19 4.70
N ARG A 58 11.20 8.17 3.89
CA ARG A 58 12.06 7.87 2.73
C ARG A 58 11.21 7.43 1.56
N VAL A 59 11.66 7.79 0.37
CA VAL A 59 11.15 7.25 -0.89
C VAL A 59 12.24 6.37 -1.49
N VAL A 60 11.91 5.13 -1.77
CA VAL A 60 12.85 4.14 -2.31
C VAL A 60 12.24 3.40 -3.50
N SER A 61 13.09 2.77 -4.31
CA SER A 61 12.64 1.85 -5.36
C SER A 61 12.24 0.50 -4.76
N VAL A 62 11.55 -0.34 -5.53
CA VAL A 62 11.26 -1.72 -5.14
C VAL A 62 12.56 -2.48 -4.88
N ALA A 63 13.56 -2.33 -5.74
CA ALA A 63 14.85 -2.99 -5.58
C ALA A 63 15.54 -2.59 -4.27
N GLU A 64 15.53 -1.30 -3.92
CA GLU A 64 16.08 -0.80 -2.66
C GLU A 64 15.33 -1.36 -1.44
N ALA A 65 14.00 -1.42 -1.52
CA ALA A 65 13.18 -1.95 -0.43
C ALA A 65 13.48 -3.41 -0.12
N LEU A 66 13.98 -4.17 -1.09
CA LEU A 66 14.33 -5.58 -0.95
C LEU A 66 15.74 -5.82 -0.41
N THR A 67 16.54 -4.78 -0.18
CA THR A 67 17.89 -4.93 0.35
C THR A 67 17.89 -5.28 1.84
N PRO A 68 18.86 -6.09 2.31
CA PRO A 68 19.00 -6.37 3.74
C PRO A 68 19.19 -5.11 4.59
N SER A 69 19.84 -4.09 4.05
CA SER A 69 20.06 -2.80 4.71
C SER A 69 18.73 -2.12 5.04
N LEU A 70 17.81 -2.06 4.07
CA LEU A 70 16.51 -1.41 4.30
C LEU A 70 15.61 -2.26 5.20
N GLN A 71 15.68 -3.58 5.08
CA GLN A 71 14.96 -4.48 6.01
C GLN A 71 15.42 -4.24 7.46
N ALA A 72 16.70 -4.10 7.70
CA ALA A 72 17.24 -3.80 9.02
C ALA A 72 16.77 -2.43 9.53
N GLU A 73 16.65 -1.45 8.65
CA GLU A 73 16.10 -0.12 8.99
C GLU A 73 14.62 -0.21 9.39
N ILE A 74 13.81 -0.93 8.60
CA ILE A 74 12.41 -1.20 8.93
C ILE A 74 12.28 -1.88 10.30
N ASP A 75 13.13 -2.86 10.59
CA ASP A 75 13.08 -3.64 11.82
C ASP A 75 13.41 -2.84 13.08
N LYS A 76 14.09 -1.73 12.93
CA LYS A 76 14.44 -0.83 14.05
C LYS A 76 13.41 0.25 14.31
N GLU A 77 12.48 0.46 13.39
CA GLU A 77 11.53 1.56 13.41
C GLU A 77 10.09 1.05 13.45
N ARG A 78 9.19 1.90 13.90
CA ARG A 78 7.75 1.66 13.75
C ARG A 78 7.33 2.17 12.38
N THR A 79 7.19 1.27 11.42
CA THR A 79 7.11 1.61 9.99
C THR A 79 5.72 1.46 9.42
N ILE A 80 5.25 2.50 8.73
CA ILE A 80 4.16 2.41 7.75
C ILE A 80 4.80 2.37 6.35
N LEU A 81 4.48 1.31 5.59
CA LEU A 81 4.92 1.15 4.21
C LEU A 81 3.77 1.50 3.26
N LEU A 82 4.05 2.37 2.30
CA LEU A 82 3.08 2.84 1.31
C LEU A 82 3.57 2.51 -0.09
N VAL A 83 2.69 1.93 -0.90
CA VAL A 83 2.92 1.72 -2.33
C VAL A 83 1.78 2.38 -3.13
N PRO A 84 2.06 2.91 -4.34
CA PRO A 84 1.03 3.60 -5.12
C PRO A 84 0.02 2.68 -5.80
N GLY A 85 0.33 1.40 -5.95
CA GLY A 85 -0.52 0.48 -6.68
C GLY A 85 -0.26 -0.99 -6.41
N THR A 86 -1.02 -1.81 -7.10
CA THR A 86 -0.95 -3.27 -6.98
C THR A 86 0.34 -3.86 -7.57
N ASP A 87 0.94 -3.18 -8.55
CA ASP A 87 2.18 -3.63 -9.18
C ASP A 87 3.34 -3.65 -8.18
N GLU A 88 3.58 -2.54 -7.49
CA GLU A 88 4.64 -2.43 -6.50
C GLU A 88 4.43 -3.42 -5.34
N ALA A 89 3.20 -3.58 -4.88
CA ALA A 89 2.86 -4.52 -3.82
C ALA A 89 3.21 -5.96 -4.21
N LEU A 90 2.83 -6.38 -5.42
CA LEU A 90 3.14 -7.73 -5.91
C LEU A 90 4.64 -7.92 -6.10
N ARG A 91 5.33 -6.96 -6.68
CA ARG A 91 6.78 -7.03 -6.92
C ARG A 91 7.57 -7.11 -5.62
N LEU A 92 7.15 -6.40 -4.57
CA LEU A 92 7.74 -6.54 -3.24
C LEU A 92 7.60 -7.98 -2.73
N LEU A 93 6.39 -8.53 -2.81
CA LEU A 93 6.11 -9.87 -2.32
C LEU A 93 6.87 -10.94 -3.12
N GLU A 94 6.92 -10.81 -4.44
CA GLU A 94 7.70 -11.70 -5.30
C GLU A 94 9.20 -11.66 -5.01
N GLY A 95 9.70 -10.50 -4.62
CA GLY A 95 11.09 -10.29 -4.22
C GLY A 95 11.42 -10.78 -2.81
N GLY A 96 10.44 -11.31 -2.08
CA GLY A 96 10.65 -11.86 -0.75
C GLY A 96 10.43 -10.88 0.41
N PHE A 97 9.82 -9.71 0.17
CA PHE A 97 9.48 -8.79 1.25
C PHE A 97 8.54 -9.47 2.26
N PRO A 98 8.85 -9.41 3.57
CA PRO A 98 8.07 -10.12 4.59
C PRO A 98 6.74 -9.40 4.90
N MET A 99 5.76 -9.63 4.06
CA MET A 99 4.43 -9.04 4.19
C MET A 99 3.42 -10.14 4.49
N THR A 100 2.70 -10.02 5.60
CA THR A 100 1.64 -10.96 5.99
C THR A 100 0.24 -10.39 5.80
N GLU A 101 0.13 -9.08 5.82
CA GLU A 101 -1.12 -8.35 5.62
C GLU A 101 -0.91 -7.18 4.68
N LEU A 102 -1.91 -6.90 3.84
CA LEU A 102 -1.90 -5.76 2.92
C LEU A 102 -3.24 -5.02 3.02
N ASN A 103 -3.17 -3.75 3.30
CA ASN A 103 -4.31 -2.85 3.33
C ASN A 103 -4.47 -2.16 1.96
N VAL A 104 -5.67 -2.23 1.39
CA VAL A 104 -6.04 -1.44 0.22
C VAL A 104 -6.81 -0.22 0.71
N GLY A 105 -6.14 0.92 0.72
CA GLY A 105 -6.65 2.14 1.33
C GLY A 105 -7.13 3.20 0.37
N GLY A 106 -6.60 3.18 -0.86
CA GLY A 106 -7.02 4.13 -1.89
C GLY A 106 -6.45 3.80 -3.25
N LEU A 107 -7.33 3.45 -4.18
CA LEU A 107 -7.04 3.36 -5.61
C LEU A 107 -8.16 4.12 -6.32
N HIS A 108 -7.84 5.33 -6.78
CA HIS A 108 -8.83 6.26 -7.29
C HIS A 108 -9.15 6.03 -8.77
N HIS A 109 -10.21 6.68 -9.22
CA HIS A 109 -10.70 6.55 -10.59
C HIS A 109 -9.61 6.86 -11.62
N ALA A 110 -9.51 5.99 -12.61
CA ALA A 110 -8.69 6.17 -13.80
C ALA A 110 -9.39 5.50 -14.99
N ALA A 111 -9.00 5.84 -16.20
CA ALA A 111 -9.57 5.23 -17.41
C ALA A 111 -9.40 3.70 -17.36
N GLY A 112 -10.48 2.98 -17.67
CA GLY A 112 -10.50 1.52 -17.66
C GLY A 112 -10.69 0.87 -16.31
N LYS A 113 -10.80 1.64 -15.23
CA LYS A 113 -11.05 1.14 -13.88
C LYS A 113 -12.53 1.20 -13.51
N ARG A 114 -12.95 0.23 -12.71
CA ARG A 114 -14.32 0.08 -12.22
C ARG A 114 -14.37 0.26 -10.71
N GLU A 115 -15.38 0.96 -10.22
CA GLU A 115 -15.61 1.14 -8.79
C GLU A 115 -16.01 -0.19 -8.13
N ILE A 116 -15.25 -0.58 -7.11
CA ILE A 116 -15.52 -1.73 -6.24
C ILE A 116 -16.03 -1.25 -4.88
N LEU A 117 -15.35 -0.25 -4.33
CA LEU A 117 -15.73 0.48 -3.12
C LEU A 117 -15.53 1.97 -3.42
N PRO A 118 -16.10 2.89 -2.61
CA PRO A 118 -15.96 4.34 -2.89
C PRO A 118 -14.53 4.83 -3.04
N TYR A 119 -13.56 4.13 -2.43
CA TYR A 119 -12.14 4.47 -2.47
C TYR A 119 -11.29 3.40 -3.19
N VAL A 120 -11.93 2.41 -3.84
CA VAL A 120 -11.22 1.35 -4.56
C VAL A 120 -11.78 1.18 -5.96
N PHE A 121 -10.98 1.56 -6.94
CA PHE A 121 -11.26 1.37 -8.37
C PHE A 121 -10.20 0.43 -8.94
N LEU A 122 -10.60 -0.62 -9.62
CA LEU A 122 -9.71 -1.65 -10.15
C LEU A 122 -9.95 -1.88 -11.64
N ASP A 123 -8.87 -2.18 -12.35
CA ASP A 123 -8.93 -2.81 -13.67
C ASP A 123 -8.65 -4.32 -13.57
N GLY A 124 -8.64 -5.02 -14.70
CA GLY A 124 -8.38 -6.46 -14.74
C GLY A 124 -6.98 -6.83 -14.23
N ALA A 125 -5.99 -6.02 -14.53
CA ALA A 125 -4.61 -6.24 -14.07
C ALA A 125 -4.50 -6.10 -12.55
N ASP A 126 -5.14 -5.08 -11.97
CA ASP A 126 -5.21 -4.91 -10.52
C ASP A 126 -5.82 -6.12 -9.81
N ARG A 127 -6.93 -6.64 -10.35
CA ARG A 127 -7.60 -7.82 -9.79
C ARG A 127 -6.71 -9.05 -9.81
N GLU A 128 -6.03 -9.29 -10.94
CA GLU A 128 -5.11 -10.42 -11.07
C GLU A 128 -3.96 -10.32 -10.08
N ARG A 129 -3.39 -9.12 -9.91
CA ARG A 129 -2.30 -8.88 -8.97
C ARG A 129 -2.76 -9.10 -7.52
N LEU A 130 -3.93 -8.59 -7.15
CA LEU A 130 -4.47 -8.79 -5.81
C LEU A 130 -4.78 -10.26 -5.53
N ARG A 131 -5.29 -11.01 -6.51
CA ARG A 131 -5.47 -12.47 -6.40
C ARG A 131 -4.13 -13.19 -6.20
N ALA A 132 -3.12 -12.80 -6.97
CA ALA A 132 -1.78 -13.36 -6.85
C ALA A 132 -1.18 -13.10 -5.46
N ILE A 133 -1.36 -11.90 -4.91
CA ILE A 133 -0.93 -11.54 -3.56
C ILE A 133 -1.64 -12.41 -2.51
N ALA A 134 -2.96 -12.50 -2.59
CA ALA A 134 -3.76 -13.30 -1.66
C ALA A 134 -3.41 -14.79 -1.74
N SER A 135 -3.14 -15.32 -2.94
CA SER A 135 -2.77 -16.72 -3.14
C SER A 135 -1.43 -17.10 -2.51
N ARG A 136 -0.59 -16.10 -2.21
CA ARG A 136 0.69 -16.29 -1.51
C ARG A 136 0.56 -16.25 0.02
N GLY A 137 -0.67 -16.25 0.54
CA GLY A 137 -0.93 -16.28 1.96
C GLY A 137 -0.98 -14.90 2.63
N VAL A 138 -0.95 -13.82 1.85
CA VAL A 138 -1.10 -12.46 2.37
C VAL A 138 -2.59 -12.17 2.59
N ARG A 139 -2.91 -11.67 3.77
CA ARG A 139 -4.27 -11.25 4.10
C ARG A 139 -4.53 -9.86 3.53
N VAL A 140 -5.38 -9.78 2.50
CA VAL A 140 -5.70 -8.53 1.81
C VAL A 140 -7.08 -8.05 2.24
N ALA A 141 -7.17 -6.80 2.66
CA ALA A 141 -8.43 -6.18 3.04
C ALA A 141 -8.45 -4.70 2.66
N ALA A 142 -9.61 -4.20 2.28
CA ALA A 142 -9.81 -2.78 1.99
C ALA A 142 -10.30 -2.06 3.24
N ARG A 143 -9.67 -0.94 3.57
CA ARG A 143 -10.05 -0.09 4.69
C ARG A 143 -9.42 1.30 4.49
N ASP A 144 -10.22 2.32 4.43
CA ASP A 144 -9.73 3.69 4.23
C ASP A 144 -9.15 4.30 5.50
N LEU A 145 -9.89 4.30 6.60
CA LEU A 145 -9.50 4.84 7.90
C LEU A 145 -9.59 3.77 9.00
N PRO A 146 -8.79 3.87 10.06
CA PRO A 146 -8.79 2.87 11.15
C PRO A 146 -10.15 2.71 11.84
N ALA A 147 -10.96 3.77 11.89
CA ALA A 147 -12.27 3.75 12.52
C ALA A 147 -13.35 3.13 11.63
N ASN A 148 -13.10 2.98 10.35
CA ASN A 148 -14.07 2.46 9.38
C ASN A 148 -14.00 0.93 9.26
N PRO A 149 -15.05 0.27 8.73
CA PRO A 149 -15.03 -1.18 8.56
C PRO A 149 -13.92 -1.67 7.62
N SER A 150 -13.36 -2.82 7.95
CA SER A 150 -12.43 -3.55 7.08
C SER A 150 -13.20 -4.52 6.20
N HIS A 151 -12.92 -4.51 4.90
CA HIS A 151 -13.55 -5.38 3.92
C HIS A 151 -12.54 -6.40 3.40
N PRO A 152 -12.60 -7.68 3.81
CA PRO A 152 -11.69 -8.69 3.28
C PRO A 152 -11.88 -8.86 1.77
N ILE A 153 -10.78 -9.17 1.07
CA ILE A 153 -10.76 -9.26 -0.40
C ILE A 153 -11.85 -10.21 -0.94
N GLU A 154 -12.15 -11.27 -0.23
CA GLU A 154 -13.15 -12.26 -0.63
C GLU A 154 -14.54 -11.64 -0.76
N SER A 155 -14.83 -10.58 -0.01
CA SER A 155 -16.14 -9.93 -0.01
C SER A 155 -16.38 -9.05 -1.25
N TRP A 156 -15.31 -8.61 -1.94
CA TRP A 156 -15.45 -7.70 -3.08
C TRP A 156 -14.74 -8.18 -4.37
N LEU A 157 -13.76 -9.07 -4.28
CA LEU A 157 -13.07 -9.61 -5.46
C LEU A 157 -13.73 -10.89 -6.00
N GLY A 158 -14.26 -11.74 -5.14
CA GLY A 158 -14.93 -12.99 -5.52
C GLY A 158 -16.29 -12.81 -6.19
N ALA A 159 -16.98 -11.68 -5.97
CA ALA A 159 -18.30 -11.42 -6.52
C ALA A 159 -18.32 -11.14 -8.03
N GLU A 160 -17.19 -10.68 -8.60
CA GLU A 160 -17.09 -10.31 -10.00
C GLU A 160 -16.86 -11.48 -10.97
N SER A 161 -16.38 -12.60 -10.47
CA SER A 161 -16.21 -13.81 -11.28
C SER A 161 -17.54 -14.42 -11.74
N ARG A 162 -18.66 -13.96 -11.17
CA ARG A 162 -20.01 -14.44 -11.51
C ARG A 162 -20.68 -13.63 -12.62
N ASP A 163 -20.25 -12.38 -12.84
CA ASP A 163 -20.86 -11.50 -13.85
C ASP A 163 -20.23 -11.65 -15.25
N THR A 164 -19.09 -12.33 -15.35
CA THR A 164 -18.42 -12.56 -16.64
C THR A 164 -18.87 -13.83 -17.36
N GLU A 165 -19.71 -14.64 -16.75
CA GLU A 165 -20.27 -15.86 -17.32
C GLU A 165 -21.75 -15.73 -17.80
N ARG A 166 -22.22 -14.49 -18.02
CA ARG A 166 -23.56 -14.25 -18.58
C ARG A 166 -23.50 -13.49 -19.88
#